data_323a7723350d1736ee9ff057d06f416a
#
_entry.id   323a7723350d1736ee9ff057d06f416a
#
_cell.length_a   1.000
_cell.length_b   1.000
_cell.length_c   1.000
_cell.angle_alpha   90.00
_cell.angle_beta   90.00
_cell.angle_gamma   90.00
#
_symmetry.space_group_name_H-M   'P 1'
#
loop_
_entity.id
_entity.type
_entity.pdbx_description
1 polymer ?
#
loop_
_entity_poly.entity_id
_entity_poly.type
_entity_poly.pdbx_seq_one_letter_code
_entity_poly.pdbx_strand_id
1 'polypeptide(L)'
;SIRAVKRVYGEASGDVNHTFEPKDICEIAEGKRPGDVEAAKKAFAEMGEIAGDAMATAVTLVDGLIVIGGGITAARKWIMPSLLNELRSKMHQLNGNELNRVQMKVYDLDDETEFREFAKGAQRPLKVYGTDRYVAYDPQKRIGVTISKLGASQAISVGAYAFALSQLDTENA
;
A
#
# COMPACT_ATOMS: atom_id res chain seq x y z
N SER A 1 -3.74 -11.76 4.85
CA SER A 1 -3.07 -13.03 4.51
C SER A 1 -4.00 -13.91 3.68
N ILE A 2 -3.45 -14.89 2.96
CA ILE A 2 -4.20 -15.88 2.15
C ILE A 2 -5.37 -16.49 2.94
N ARG A 3 -5.10 -16.93 4.17
CA ARG A 3 -6.11 -17.55 5.05
C ARG A 3 -7.26 -16.58 5.38
N ALA A 4 -6.97 -15.31 5.58
CA ALA A 4 -8.00 -14.32 5.90
C ALA A 4 -8.95 -14.09 4.72
N VAL A 5 -8.43 -13.95 3.49
CA VAL A 5 -9.26 -13.79 2.29
C VAL A 5 -10.17 -15.02 2.09
N LYS A 6 -9.62 -16.24 2.22
CA LYS A 6 -10.40 -17.48 2.11
C LYS A 6 -11.51 -17.55 3.18
N ARG A 7 -11.16 -17.20 4.43
CA ARG A 7 -12.12 -17.19 5.53
C ARG A 7 -13.27 -16.21 5.29
N VAL A 8 -12.95 -14.95 4.99
CA VAL A 8 -13.98 -13.91 4.78
C VAL A 8 -14.87 -14.24 3.59
N TYR A 9 -14.29 -14.73 2.50
CA TYR A 9 -15.06 -15.20 1.35
C TYR A 9 -16.00 -16.36 1.75
N GLY A 10 -15.46 -17.37 2.44
CA GLY A 10 -16.24 -18.54 2.86
C GLY A 10 -17.40 -18.17 3.80
N GLU A 11 -17.15 -17.30 4.78
CA GLU A 11 -18.17 -16.80 5.71
C GLU A 11 -19.28 -16.02 4.98
N ALA A 12 -18.92 -15.22 3.97
CA ALA A 12 -19.87 -14.38 3.26
C ALA A 12 -20.64 -15.14 2.16
N SER A 13 -20.00 -16.10 1.47
CA SER A 13 -20.59 -16.87 0.36
C SER A 13 -21.24 -18.19 0.78
N GLY A 14 -21.00 -18.64 2.03
CA GLY A 14 -21.45 -19.96 2.52
C GLY A 14 -20.52 -21.11 2.10
N ASP A 15 -19.34 -20.85 1.53
CA ASP A 15 -18.32 -21.86 1.24
C ASP A 15 -17.57 -22.26 2.53
N VAL A 16 -18.22 -23.09 3.35
CA VAL A 16 -17.70 -23.57 4.65
C VAL A 16 -16.40 -24.38 4.52
N ASN A 17 -16.10 -24.91 3.36
CA ASN A 17 -14.90 -25.73 3.11
C ASN A 17 -13.71 -24.91 2.64
N HIS A 18 -13.88 -23.60 2.42
CA HIS A 18 -12.83 -22.70 1.92
C HIS A 18 -12.12 -23.25 0.68
N THR A 19 -12.90 -23.70 -0.29
CA THR A 19 -12.46 -24.48 -1.46
C THR A 19 -11.61 -23.63 -2.41
N PHE A 20 -11.88 -22.31 -2.47
CA PHE A 20 -11.25 -21.40 -3.42
C PHE A 20 -9.93 -20.84 -2.89
N GLU A 21 -8.93 -20.79 -3.76
CA GLU A 21 -7.69 -20.07 -3.50
C GLU A 21 -7.86 -18.56 -3.81
N PRO A 22 -7.00 -17.67 -3.28
CA PRO A 22 -7.14 -16.23 -3.51
C PRO A 22 -7.18 -15.83 -4.99
N LYS A 23 -6.52 -16.59 -5.86
CA LYS A 23 -6.62 -16.41 -7.31
C LYS A 23 -8.02 -16.67 -7.82
N ASP A 24 -8.63 -17.79 -7.39
CA ASP A 24 -10.01 -18.15 -7.75
C ASP A 24 -11.00 -17.10 -7.26
N ILE A 25 -10.84 -16.62 -6.03
CA ILE A 25 -11.66 -15.56 -5.43
C ILE A 25 -11.50 -14.26 -6.23
N CYS A 26 -10.30 -13.94 -6.70
CA CYS A 26 -10.07 -12.78 -7.55
C CYS A 26 -10.79 -12.93 -8.91
N GLU A 27 -10.73 -14.11 -9.53
CA GLU A 27 -11.46 -14.39 -10.77
C GLU A 27 -12.98 -14.30 -10.57
N ILE A 28 -13.49 -14.71 -9.41
CA ILE A 28 -14.91 -14.54 -9.03
C ILE A 28 -15.24 -13.06 -8.90
N ALA A 29 -14.41 -12.27 -8.20
CA ALA A 29 -14.61 -10.84 -8.05
C ALA A 29 -14.65 -10.09 -9.41
N GLU A 30 -13.92 -10.61 -10.39
CA GLU A 30 -13.90 -10.09 -11.77
C GLU A 30 -15.05 -10.62 -12.64
N GLY A 31 -15.88 -11.54 -12.15
CA GLY A 31 -16.95 -12.20 -12.91
C GLY A 31 -16.44 -13.21 -13.94
N LYS A 32 -15.18 -13.62 -13.86
CA LYS A 32 -14.55 -14.61 -14.77
C LYS A 32 -14.80 -16.06 -14.36
N ARG A 33 -15.24 -16.26 -13.12
CA ARG A 33 -15.50 -17.58 -12.54
C ARG A 33 -16.84 -17.57 -11.80
N PRO A 34 -17.61 -18.66 -11.84
CA PRO A 34 -18.84 -18.79 -11.05
C PRO A 34 -18.55 -18.70 -9.55
N GLY A 35 -19.36 -17.94 -8.82
CA GLY A 35 -19.26 -17.75 -7.38
C GLY A 35 -19.97 -16.48 -6.93
N ASP A 36 -19.88 -16.18 -5.64
CA ASP A 36 -20.44 -14.95 -5.08
C ASP A 36 -19.47 -13.77 -5.28
N VAL A 37 -19.80 -12.92 -6.24
CA VAL A 37 -18.97 -11.76 -6.64
C VAL A 37 -18.87 -10.74 -5.52
N GLU A 38 -19.95 -10.48 -4.79
CA GLU A 38 -19.92 -9.48 -3.72
C GLU A 38 -19.18 -9.99 -2.49
N ALA A 39 -19.30 -11.26 -2.13
CA ALA A 39 -18.49 -11.90 -1.11
C ALA A 39 -16.99 -11.84 -1.46
N ALA A 40 -16.65 -12.07 -2.73
CA ALA A 40 -15.27 -12.01 -3.21
C ALA A 40 -14.67 -10.59 -3.12
N LYS A 41 -15.42 -9.58 -3.57
CA LYS A 41 -15.03 -8.17 -3.42
C LYS A 41 -14.86 -7.78 -1.96
N LYS A 42 -15.81 -8.16 -1.10
CA LYS A 42 -15.77 -7.92 0.34
C LYS A 42 -14.51 -8.50 0.97
N ALA A 43 -14.14 -9.74 0.63
CA ALA A 43 -12.95 -10.39 1.19
C ALA A 43 -11.64 -9.61 0.91
N PHE A 44 -11.51 -9.04 -0.29
CA PHE A 44 -10.36 -8.19 -0.61
C PHE A 44 -10.46 -6.79 -0.03
N ALA A 45 -11.66 -6.22 0.07
CA ALA A 45 -11.87 -4.91 0.69
C ALA A 45 -11.52 -4.94 2.19
N GLU A 46 -11.98 -5.94 2.94
CA GLU A 46 -11.61 -6.12 4.36
C GLU A 46 -10.11 -6.35 4.54
N MET A 47 -9.48 -7.08 3.63
CA MET A 47 -8.02 -7.21 3.64
C MET A 47 -7.33 -5.87 3.43
N GLY A 48 -7.85 -5.03 2.53
CA GLY A 48 -7.35 -3.68 2.29
C GLY A 48 -7.46 -2.80 3.52
N GLU A 49 -8.60 -2.82 4.20
CA GLU A 49 -8.87 -2.06 5.43
C GLU A 49 -7.88 -2.45 6.54
N ILE A 50 -7.77 -3.75 6.85
CA ILE A 50 -6.83 -4.23 7.89
C ILE A 50 -5.38 -3.92 7.53
N ALA A 51 -5.00 -4.03 6.26
CA ALA A 51 -3.66 -3.67 5.80
C ALA A 51 -3.42 -2.16 5.94
N GLY A 52 -4.40 -1.33 5.62
CA GLY A 52 -4.36 0.12 5.79
C GLY A 52 -4.16 0.54 7.24
N ASP A 53 -4.88 -0.09 8.19
CA ASP A 53 -4.72 0.13 9.62
C ASP A 53 -3.30 -0.20 10.11
N ALA A 54 -2.80 -1.38 9.74
CA ALA A 54 -1.43 -1.77 10.08
C ALA A 54 -0.37 -0.84 9.47
N MET A 55 -0.57 -0.41 8.21
CA MET A 55 0.32 0.51 7.53
C MET A 55 0.27 1.92 8.14
N ALA A 56 -0.90 2.40 8.58
CA ALA A 56 -1.02 3.68 9.29
C ALA A 56 -0.15 3.71 10.55
N THR A 57 -0.11 2.61 11.27
CA THR A 57 0.76 2.45 12.43
C THR A 57 2.25 2.42 12.01
N ALA A 58 2.59 1.63 10.99
CA ALA A 58 3.97 1.49 10.53
C ALA A 58 4.56 2.80 10.01
N VAL A 59 3.82 3.58 9.20
CA VAL A 59 4.32 4.85 8.64
C VAL A 59 4.42 5.97 9.68
N THR A 60 3.76 5.82 10.80
CA THR A 60 3.93 6.74 11.95
C THR A 60 5.32 6.55 12.58
N LEU A 61 5.89 5.35 12.50
CA LEU A 61 7.20 4.99 13.06
C LEU A 61 8.32 5.09 12.01
N VAL A 62 8.02 4.78 10.75
CA VAL A 62 9.01 4.73 9.67
C VAL A 62 8.54 5.62 8.52
N ASP A 63 9.27 6.71 8.27
CA ASP A 63 9.02 7.59 7.13
C ASP A 63 9.52 6.94 5.84
N GLY A 64 8.63 6.68 4.89
CA GLY A 64 8.97 6.02 3.62
C GLY A 64 7.78 5.70 2.75
N LEU A 65 8.05 5.26 1.52
CA LEU A 65 7.03 4.83 0.59
C LEU A 65 6.46 3.45 0.98
N ILE A 66 5.17 3.28 0.80
CA ILE A 66 4.51 1.97 0.92
C ILE A 66 4.51 1.32 -0.46
N VAL A 67 5.24 0.21 -0.60
CA VAL A 67 5.26 -0.59 -1.83
C VAL A 67 4.65 -1.95 -1.56
N ILE A 68 3.51 -2.22 -2.18
CA ILE A 68 2.78 -3.49 -2.03
C ILE A 68 3.25 -4.45 -3.12
N GLY A 69 3.71 -5.63 -2.73
CA GLY A 69 4.21 -6.66 -3.65
C GLY A 69 3.56 -8.02 -3.42
N GLY A 70 3.97 -8.97 -4.26
CA GLY A 70 3.50 -10.36 -4.18
C GLY A 70 2.26 -10.66 -5.01
N GLY A 71 1.82 -11.93 -4.99
CA GLY A 71 0.70 -12.41 -5.81
C GLY A 71 -0.64 -11.74 -5.54
N ILE A 72 -0.83 -11.15 -4.37
CA ILE A 72 -2.06 -10.45 -3.99
C ILE A 72 -2.30 -9.16 -4.78
N THR A 73 -1.26 -8.62 -5.43
CA THR A 73 -1.36 -7.41 -6.26
C THR A 73 -2.30 -7.57 -7.45
N ALA A 74 -2.59 -8.80 -7.88
CA ALA A 74 -3.61 -9.09 -8.89
C ALA A 74 -5.00 -8.59 -8.48
N ALA A 75 -5.30 -8.58 -7.17
CA ALA A 75 -6.55 -8.08 -6.60
C ALA A 75 -6.52 -6.58 -6.24
N ARG A 76 -5.53 -5.81 -6.73
CA ARG A 76 -5.34 -4.38 -6.46
C ARG A 76 -6.65 -3.58 -6.54
N LYS A 77 -7.43 -3.82 -7.58
CA LYS A 77 -8.70 -3.12 -7.83
C LYS A 77 -9.66 -3.15 -6.63
N TRP A 78 -9.59 -4.20 -5.82
CA TRP A 78 -10.46 -4.41 -4.67
C TRP A 78 -9.80 -4.07 -3.34
N ILE A 79 -8.46 -4.14 -3.27
CA ILE A 79 -7.68 -3.90 -2.05
C ILE A 79 -7.38 -2.41 -1.87
N MET A 80 -6.87 -1.74 -2.92
CA MET A 80 -6.37 -0.36 -2.81
C MET A 80 -7.39 0.67 -2.35
N PRO A 81 -8.65 0.65 -2.82
CA PRO A 81 -9.62 1.65 -2.37
C PRO A 81 -9.84 1.63 -0.85
N SER A 82 -10.00 0.44 -0.26
CA SER A 82 -10.21 0.28 1.19
C SER A 82 -8.95 0.62 1.99
N LEU A 83 -7.78 0.22 1.50
CA LEU A 83 -6.49 0.53 2.11
C LEU A 83 -6.23 2.05 2.15
N LEU A 84 -6.42 2.73 1.03
CA LEU A 84 -6.24 4.18 0.95
C LEU A 84 -7.27 4.93 1.80
N ASN A 85 -8.52 4.44 1.81
CA ASN A 85 -9.57 5.00 2.65
C ASN A 85 -9.20 4.91 4.13
N GLU A 86 -8.66 3.77 4.58
CA GLU A 86 -8.21 3.59 5.96
C GLU A 86 -7.05 4.53 6.30
N LEU A 87 -6.03 4.62 5.45
CA LEU A 87 -4.92 5.55 5.65
C LEU A 87 -5.34 7.02 5.68
N ARG A 88 -6.40 7.37 4.94
CA ARG A 88 -6.97 8.74 4.85
C ARG A 88 -8.07 8.98 5.87
N SER A 89 -8.42 7.99 6.67
CA SER A 89 -9.51 8.05 7.64
C SER A 89 -9.20 9.04 8.77
N LYS A 90 -10.22 9.31 9.57
CA LYS A 90 -10.12 10.15 10.76
C LYS A 90 -10.41 9.34 12.01
N MET A 91 -9.71 9.66 13.07
CA MET A 91 -9.96 9.16 14.41
C MET A 91 -10.80 10.18 15.17
N HIS A 92 -11.83 9.70 15.87
CA HIS A 92 -12.68 10.52 16.72
C HIS A 92 -12.14 10.53 18.15
N GLN A 93 -11.96 11.70 18.70
CA GLN A 93 -11.59 11.89 20.09
C GLN A 93 -12.82 11.91 20.99
N LEU A 94 -12.65 11.60 22.29
CA LEU A 94 -13.73 11.64 23.28
C LEU A 94 -14.37 13.03 23.43
N ASN A 95 -13.65 14.09 23.13
CA ASN A 95 -14.14 15.47 23.15
C ASN A 95 -14.90 15.91 21.89
N GLY A 96 -15.12 14.97 20.93
CA GLY A 96 -15.80 15.20 19.65
C GLY A 96 -14.91 15.76 18.54
N ASN A 97 -13.64 16.03 18.80
CA ASN A 97 -12.70 16.46 17.76
C ASN A 97 -12.28 15.28 16.87
N GLU A 98 -11.91 15.60 15.64
CA GLU A 98 -11.38 14.64 14.68
C GLU A 98 -9.88 14.88 14.44
N LEU A 99 -9.13 13.81 14.35
CA LEU A 99 -7.72 13.80 13.94
C LEU A 99 -7.55 12.91 12.72
N ASN A 100 -6.67 13.29 11.81
CA ASN A 100 -6.28 12.39 10.71
C ASN A 100 -5.59 11.15 11.29
N ARG A 101 -5.89 9.98 10.72
CA ARG A 101 -5.28 8.69 11.08
C ARG A 101 -3.76 8.76 10.97
N VAL A 102 -3.25 9.36 9.89
CA VAL A 102 -1.84 9.69 9.70
C VAL A 102 -1.68 11.19 9.49
N GLN A 103 -0.57 11.76 9.99
CA GLN A 103 -0.30 13.20 9.83
C GLN A 103 0.12 13.59 8.42
N MET A 104 0.52 12.61 7.60
CA MET A 104 1.00 12.79 6.25
C MET A 104 -0.17 12.80 5.26
N LYS A 105 -0.08 13.61 4.20
CA LYS A 105 -0.99 13.48 3.06
C LYS A 105 -0.66 12.19 2.30
N VAL A 106 -1.65 11.33 2.12
CA VAL A 106 -1.51 10.02 1.48
C VAL A 106 -1.88 10.13 0.02
N TYR A 107 -1.00 9.60 -0.86
CA TYR A 107 -1.16 9.61 -2.32
C TYR A 107 -1.12 8.18 -2.89
N ASP A 108 -2.03 7.89 -3.83
CA ASP A 108 -1.93 6.72 -4.71
C ASP A 108 -0.94 7.04 -5.84
N LEU A 109 0.25 6.49 -5.78
CA LEU A 109 1.29 6.74 -6.81
C LEU A 109 1.03 5.99 -8.12
N ASP A 110 0.02 5.13 -8.17
CA ASP A 110 -0.42 4.48 -9.39
C ASP A 110 -1.52 5.29 -10.09
N ASP A 111 -2.09 6.31 -9.44
CA ASP A 111 -2.90 7.34 -10.07
C ASP A 111 -2.02 8.47 -10.59
N GLU A 112 -2.12 8.77 -11.89
CA GLU A 112 -1.24 9.74 -12.55
C GLU A 112 -1.38 11.16 -11.97
N THR A 113 -2.58 11.56 -11.59
CA THR A 113 -2.86 12.89 -11.04
C THR A 113 -2.25 13.02 -9.65
N GLU A 114 -2.50 12.04 -8.79
CA GLU A 114 -1.94 12.01 -7.44
C GLU A 114 -0.41 11.88 -7.47
N PHE A 115 0.14 11.09 -8.39
CA PHE A 115 1.58 10.98 -8.58
C PHE A 115 2.23 12.33 -8.95
N ARG A 116 1.62 13.07 -9.88
CA ARG A 116 2.13 14.40 -10.27
C ARG A 116 2.10 15.38 -9.10
N GLU A 117 1.03 15.38 -8.30
CA GLU A 117 0.96 16.19 -7.08
C GLU A 117 2.02 15.79 -6.06
N PHE A 118 2.19 14.50 -5.83
CA PHE A 118 3.21 13.97 -4.93
C PHE A 118 4.61 14.39 -5.36
N ALA A 119 4.95 14.24 -6.66
CA ALA A 119 6.26 14.58 -7.21
C ALA A 119 6.53 16.09 -7.19
N LYS A 120 5.52 16.91 -7.45
CA LYS A 120 5.64 18.37 -7.42
C LYS A 120 6.00 18.90 -6.03
N GLY A 121 5.39 18.35 -4.98
CA GLY A 121 5.57 18.82 -3.62
C GLY A 121 5.10 20.25 -3.37
N ALA A 122 5.55 20.81 -2.24
CA ALA A 122 5.26 22.16 -1.81
C ALA A 122 6.55 22.95 -1.45
N GLN A 123 7.60 22.75 -2.26
CA GLN A 123 8.91 23.35 -2.02
C GLN A 123 8.86 24.86 -2.03
N ARG A 124 9.52 25.48 -1.06
CA ARG A 124 9.72 26.93 -0.96
C ARG A 124 11.16 27.21 -0.54
N PRO A 125 11.75 28.38 -0.97
CA PRO A 125 13.06 28.80 -0.50
C PRO A 125 12.96 29.18 0.99
N LEU A 126 13.84 28.62 1.80
CA LEU A 126 13.99 28.95 3.22
C LEU A 126 15.38 29.55 3.43
N LYS A 127 15.46 30.76 3.98
CA LYS A 127 16.74 31.39 4.32
C LYS A 127 17.35 30.67 5.51
N VAL A 128 18.61 30.26 5.38
CA VAL A 128 19.37 29.66 6.48
C VAL A 128 19.72 30.76 7.48
N TYR A 129 19.37 30.56 8.74
CA TYR A 129 19.61 31.54 9.82
C TYR A 129 21.08 31.95 9.90
N GLY A 130 21.34 33.25 10.05
CA GLY A 130 22.69 33.81 10.15
C GLY A 130 23.49 33.83 8.84
N THR A 131 22.89 33.54 7.69
CA THR A 131 23.56 33.53 6.36
C THR A 131 22.69 34.14 5.29
N ASP A 132 23.27 34.41 4.09
CA ASP A 132 22.52 34.80 2.90
C ASP A 132 22.16 33.60 2.00
N ARG A 133 22.36 32.40 2.47
CA ARG A 133 22.08 31.14 1.74
C ARG A 133 20.59 30.77 1.86
N TYR A 134 20.02 30.30 0.79
CA TYR A 134 18.67 29.71 0.74
C TYR A 134 18.78 28.22 0.42
N VAL A 135 17.89 27.44 1.02
CA VAL A 135 17.72 26.01 0.74
C VAL A 135 16.27 25.74 0.32
N ALA A 136 16.08 24.76 -0.55
CA ALA A 136 14.75 24.28 -0.86
C ALA A 136 14.21 23.49 0.35
N TYR A 137 13.06 23.91 0.86
CA TYR A 137 12.40 23.26 1.97
C TYR A 137 10.96 22.87 1.58
N ASP A 138 10.61 21.64 1.80
CA ASP A 138 9.26 21.13 1.59
C ASP A 138 8.58 20.90 2.95
N PRO A 139 7.61 21.75 3.35
CA PRO A 139 6.92 21.60 4.62
C PRO A 139 5.85 20.52 4.60
N GLN A 140 5.46 20.03 3.42
CA GLN A 140 4.41 19.04 3.29
C GLN A 140 4.90 17.65 3.65
N LYS A 141 4.44 17.13 4.78
CA LYS A 141 4.59 15.70 5.07
C LYS A 141 3.67 14.91 4.15
N ARG A 142 4.24 13.99 3.40
CA ARG A 142 3.50 13.18 2.44
C ARG A 142 4.04 11.76 2.37
N ILE A 143 3.16 10.81 2.05
CA ILE A 143 3.50 9.43 1.85
C ILE A 143 2.83 8.93 0.57
N GLY A 144 3.55 8.12 -0.18
CA GLY A 144 3.05 7.47 -1.38
C GLY A 144 2.79 5.99 -1.15
N VAL A 145 1.72 5.49 -1.75
CA VAL A 145 1.37 4.07 -1.77
C VAL A 145 1.37 3.62 -3.22
N THR A 146 2.03 2.52 -3.53
CA THR A 146 2.10 1.98 -4.89
C THR A 146 2.18 0.46 -4.90
N ILE A 147 1.89 -0.13 -6.04
CA ILE A 147 2.11 -1.56 -6.30
C ILE A 147 3.49 -1.76 -6.92
N SER A 148 4.21 -2.78 -6.45
CA SER A 148 5.48 -3.18 -7.07
C SER A 148 5.28 -3.50 -8.55
N LYS A 149 6.03 -2.84 -9.41
CA LYS A 149 6.02 -3.08 -10.86
C LYS A 149 6.76 -4.35 -11.25
N LEU A 150 7.66 -4.82 -10.40
CA LEU A 150 8.32 -6.11 -10.56
C LEU A 150 7.45 -7.20 -9.93
N GLY A 151 7.16 -8.27 -10.66
CA GLY A 151 6.54 -9.45 -10.09
C GLY A 151 7.45 -10.06 -9.01
N ALA A 152 6.87 -10.76 -8.02
CA ALA A 152 7.62 -11.31 -6.88
C ALA A 152 8.82 -12.16 -7.31
N SER A 153 8.65 -13.06 -8.29
CA SER A 153 9.72 -13.90 -8.82
C SER A 153 10.85 -13.08 -9.45
N GLN A 154 10.50 -12.05 -10.22
CA GLN A 154 11.48 -11.19 -10.88
C GLN A 154 12.25 -10.34 -9.86
N ALA A 155 11.56 -9.79 -8.87
CA ALA A 155 12.19 -9.02 -7.79
C ALA A 155 13.18 -9.87 -6.99
N ILE A 156 12.81 -11.12 -6.66
CA ILE A 156 13.68 -12.08 -5.96
C ILE A 156 14.92 -12.39 -6.80
N SER A 157 14.74 -12.68 -8.10
CA SER A 157 15.87 -13.01 -8.99
C SER A 157 16.84 -11.85 -9.15
N VAL A 158 16.33 -10.64 -9.35
CA VAL A 158 17.17 -9.42 -9.45
C VAL A 158 17.90 -9.14 -8.13
N GLY A 159 17.20 -9.30 -6.99
CA GLY A 159 17.81 -9.12 -5.68
C GLY A 159 18.92 -10.13 -5.39
N ALA A 160 18.70 -11.41 -5.70
CA ALA A 160 19.71 -12.45 -5.55
C ALA A 160 20.95 -12.20 -6.44
N TYR A 161 20.72 -11.76 -7.69
CA TYR A 161 21.81 -11.43 -8.61
C TYR A 161 22.60 -10.21 -8.13
N ALA A 162 21.93 -9.14 -7.70
CA ALA A 162 22.58 -7.94 -7.17
C ALA A 162 23.39 -8.25 -5.90
N PHE A 163 22.85 -9.12 -5.03
CA PHE A 163 23.58 -9.57 -3.83
C PHE A 163 24.84 -10.34 -4.20
N ALA A 164 24.75 -11.29 -5.14
CA ALA A 164 25.91 -12.05 -5.60
C ALA A 164 27.02 -11.15 -6.17
N LEU A 165 26.65 -10.16 -7.00
CA LEU A 165 27.61 -9.18 -7.53
C LEU A 165 28.28 -8.37 -6.41
N SER A 166 27.52 -7.92 -5.41
CA SER A 166 28.08 -7.16 -4.28
C SER A 166 29.10 -7.95 -3.46
N GLN A 167 28.95 -9.28 -3.36
CA GLN A 167 29.94 -10.13 -2.69
C GLN A 167 31.24 -10.20 -3.49
N LEU A 168 31.17 -10.34 -4.82
CA LEU A 168 32.34 -10.36 -5.68
C LEU A 168 33.13 -9.04 -5.65
N ASP A 169 32.43 -7.91 -5.60
CA ASP A 169 33.06 -6.60 -5.48
C ASP A 169 33.80 -6.44 -4.14
N THR A 170 33.24 -7.02 -3.06
CA THR A 170 33.87 -6.98 -1.73
C THR A 170 35.10 -7.89 -1.62
N GLU A 171 35.12 -9.04 -2.33
CA GLU A 171 36.28 -9.94 -2.36
C GLU A 171 37.44 -9.40 -3.20
N ASN A 172 37.17 -8.46 -4.12
CA ASN A 172 38.17 -7.85 -4.99
C ASN A 172 38.67 -6.47 -4.52
N ALA A 173 38.18 -5.98 -3.37
CA ALA A 173 38.58 -4.71 -2.76
C ALA A 173 39.56 -4.92 -1.59
#